data_878fec2cdda5893c6d07dd8839d1c948
#
_entry.id   878fec2cdda5893c6d07dd8839d1c948
#
_cell.length_a   1.000
_cell.length_b   1.000
_cell.length_c   1.000
_cell.angle_alpha   90.00
_cell.angle_beta   90.00
_cell.angle_gamma   90.00
#
_symmetry.space_group_name_H-M   'P 1'
#
loop_
_entity.id
_entity.type
_entity.pdbx_description
1 polymer ?
#
loop_
_entity_poly.entity_id
_entity_poly.type
_entity_poly.pdbx_seq_one_letter_code
_entity_poly.pdbx_strand_id
1 'polypeptide(L)'
;MIEDGSNYGDFLLKTIDGAKDEFTADELKTLKAGAQQIKEIEDKLESLEKEFPGCGSTPSAGESVDASTAGMTAGANASSEATKFPSFTGKDLDGNDASSDELFSKNKVTVMNFWFTTCKPCVGELGDLEKLNQELAEKGGQVVGVNSFTLDGNKGEIADAKDVLSKKGVTYKNIWFKSDSEAGKFTSNLFSFPTTYVIDQNGNIVGDPIVGAISSAEQRAALDKLIDQAIANSEQ
;
A
#
# COMPACT_ATOMS: atom_id res chain seq x y z
N MET A 1 -21.60 -22.71 -12.45
CA MET A 1 -20.81 -21.81 -13.28
C MET A 1 -21.48 -20.45 -13.18
N ILE A 2 -20.73 -19.40 -12.87
CA ILE A 2 -21.23 -18.01 -12.89
C ILE A 2 -21.23 -17.62 -14.36
N GLU A 3 -22.36 -17.16 -14.88
CA GLU A 3 -22.44 -16.65 -16.25
C GLU A 3 -21.68 -15.34 -16.34
N ASP A 4 -20.87 -15.18 -17.38
CA ASP A 4 -20.07 -13.99 -17.61
C ASP A 4 -21.00 -12.77 -17.74
N GLY A 5 -20.85 -11.76 -16.86
CA GLY A 5 -21.68 -10.56 -16.79
C GLY A 5 -22.80 -10.59 -15.75
N SER A 6 -22.90 -11.62 -14.89
CA SER A 6 -23.83 -11.61 -13.76
C SER A 6 -23.19 -11.00 -12.52
N ASN A 7 -23.97 -10.16 -11.78
CA ASN A 7 -23.52 -9.58 -10.52
C ASN A 7 -23.26 -10.68 -9.47
N TYR A 8 -22.04 -10.73 -8.92
CA TYR A 8 -21.62 -11.77 -7.99
C TYR A 8 -22.37 -11.71 -6.66
N GLY A 9 -22.78 -10.53 -6.23
CA GLY A 9 -23.62 -10.35 -5.05
C GLY A 9 -25.00 -10.99 -5.21
N ASP A 10 -25.62 -10.90 -6.40
CA ASP A 10 -26.89 -11.58 -6.70
C ASP A 10 -26.74 -13.11 -6.70
N PHE A 11 -25.61 -13.62 -7.22
CA PHE A 11 -25.30 -15.04 -7.14
C PHE A 11 -25.15 -15.52 -5.69
N LEU A 12 -24.44 -14.76 -4.85
CA LEU A 12 -24.29 -15.08 -3.43
C LEU A 12 -25.63 -15.07 -2.68
N LEU A 13 -26.47 -14.06 -2.89
CA LEU A 13 -27.79 -13.98 -2.26
C LEU A 13 -28.65 -15.18 -2.61
N LYS A 14 -28.66 -15.60 -3.88
CA LYS A 14 -29.40 -16.77 -4.36
C LYS A 14 -28.85 -18.08 -3.74
N THR A 15 -27.52 -18.18 -3.62
CA THR A 15 -26.87 -19.36 -3.02
C THR A 15 -27.19 -19.47 -1.52
N ILE A 16 -27.13 -18.34 -0.78
CA ILE A 16 -27.48 -18.28 0.64
C ILE A 16 -28.95 -18.63 0.86
N ASP A 17 -29.86 -18.17 0.00
CA ASP A 17 -31.28 -18.51 0.07
C ASP A 17 -31.53 -20.00 -0.21
N GLY A 18 -30.76 -20.59 -1.10
CA GLY A 18 -30.85 -22.04 -1.40
C GLY A 18 -30.37 -22.93 -0.24
N ALA A 19 -29.46 -22.44 0.59
CA ALA A 19 -28.88 -23.16 1.72
C ALA A 19 -29.42 -22.66 3.08
N LYS A 20 -30.51 -21.91 3.10
CA LYS A 20 -31.05 -21.24 4.31
C LYS A 20 -31.30 -22.17 5.50
N ASP A 21 -31.57 -23.43 5.25
CA ASP A 21 -31.87 -24.42 6.31
C ASP A 21 -30.59 -24.96 6.98
N GLU A 22 -29.40 -24.62 6.46
CA GLU A 22 -28.10 -25.02 6.99
C GLU A 22 -27.51 -23.99 7.99
N PHE A 23 -28.14 -22.81 8.13
CA PHE A 23 -27.64 -21.69 8.93
C PHE A 23 -28.65 -21.24 9.98
N THR A 24 -28.16 -20.68 11.07
CA THR A 24 -29.00 -19.99 12.06
C THR A 24 -29.51 -18.64 11.50
N ALA A 25 -30.55 -18.10 12.12
CA ALA A 25 -31.13 -16.81 11.73
C ALA A 25 -30.10 -15.65 11.75
N ASP A 26 -29.20 -15.63 12.72
CA ASP A 26 -28.17 -14.60 12.85
C ASP A 26 -27.05 -14.75 11.82
N GLU A 27 -26.64 -15.99 11.52
CA GLU A 27 -25.69 -16.27 10.45
C GLU A 27 -26.24 -15.89 9.09
N LEU A 28 -27.51 -16.26 8.79
CA LEU A 28 -28.20 -15.86 7.56
C LEU A 28 -28.25 -14.33 7.41
N LYS A 29 -28.53 -13.62 8.49
CA LYS A 29 -28.58 -12.15 8.47
C LYS A 29 -27.20 -11.55 8.14
N THR A 30 -26.13 -12.09 8.72
CA THR A 30 -24.75 -11.64 8.51
C THR A 30 -24.30 -11.94 7.07
N LEU A 31 -24.55 -13.16 6.60
CA LEU A 31 -24.19 -13.57 5.23
C LEU A 31 -24.95 -12.75 4.16
N LYS A 32 -26.22 -12.52 4.34
CA LYS A 32 -27.04 -11.69 3.43
C LYS A 32 -26.58 -10.24 3.43
N ALA A 33 -26.24 -9.67 4.59
CA ALA A 33 -25.71 -8.31 4.67
C ALA A 33 -24.38 -8.18 3.90
N GLY A 34 -23.47 -9.15 4.04
CA GLY A 34 -22.22 -9.19 3.27
C GLY A 34 -22.44 -9.33 1.75
N ALA A 35 -23.33 -10.24 1.33
CA ALA A 35 -23.68 -10.41 -0.08
C ALA A 35 -24.32 -9.15 -0.68
N GLN A 36 -25.14 -8.44 0.09
CA GLN A 36 -25.76 -7.17 -0.32
C GLN A 36 -24.71 -6.06 -0.51
N GLN A 37 -23.69 -5.98 0.36
CA GLN A 37 -22.60 -5.03 0.19
C GLN A 37 -21.78 -5.32 -1.07
N ILE A 38 -21.51 -6.59 -1.36
CA ILE A 38 -20.83 -6.98 -2.61
C ILE A 38 -21.64 -6.54 -3.81
N LYS A 39 -22.97 -6.80 -3.82
CA LYS A 39 -23.84 -6.37 -4.90
C LYS A 39 -23.77 -4.86 -5.12
N GLU A 40 -23.87 -4.05 -4.08
CA GLU A 40 -23.82 -2.60 -4.16
C GLU A 40 -22.48 -2.07 -4.72
N ILE A 41 -21.37 -2.75 -4.37
CA ILE A 41 -20.04 -2.42 -4.91
C ILE A 41 -19.97 -2.75 -6.41
N GLU A 42 -20.45 -3.91 -6.83
CA GLU A 42 -20.46 -4.30 -8.24
C GLU A 42 -21.38 -3.42 -9.09
N ASP A 43 -22.57 -3.08 -8.59
CA ASP A 43 -23.50 -2.15 -9.26
C ASP A 43 -22.82 -0.77 -9.46
N LYS A 44 -22.03 -0.33 -8.47
CA LYS A 44 -21.26 0.90 -8.55
C LYS A 44 -20.10 0.81 -9.52
N LEU A 45 -19.39 -0.31 -9.56
CA LEU A 45 -18.33 -0.57 -10.55
C LEU A 45 -18.89 -0.57 -11.97
N GLU A 46 -19.99 -1.26 -12.21
CA GLU A 46 -20.66 -1.26 -13.52
C GLU A 46 -21.08 0.15 -13.96
N SER A 47 -21.57 0.97 -13.01
CA SER A 47 -21.88 2.37 -13.26
C SER A 47 -20.65 3.19 -13.64
N LEU A 48 -19.53 2.99 -12.94
CA LEU A 48 -18.27 3.67 -13.23
C LEU A 48 -17.66 3.22 -14.56
N GLU A 49 -17.75 1.94 -14.91
CA GLU A 49 -17.29 1.44 -16.21
C GLU A 49 -18.11 2.01 -17.37
N LYS A 50 -19.39 2.25 -17.17
CA LYS A 50 -20.24 2.95 -18.18
C LYS A 50 -19.89 4.43 -18.32
N GLU A 51 -19.53 5.08 -17.20
CA GLU A 51 -19.12 6.50 -17.17
C GLU A 51 -17.68 6.67 -17.70
N PHE A 52 -16.79 5.71 -17.42
CA PHE A 52 -15.39 5.67 -17.83
C PHE A 52 -15.04 4.38 -18.58
N PRO A 53 -15.42 4.23 -19.85
CA PRO A 53 -15.16 3.03 -20.62
C PRO A 53 -13.66 2.70 -20.70
N GLY A 54 -13.27 1.52 -20.24
CA GLY A 54 -11.87 1.05 -20.25
C GLY A 54 -11.12 1.13 -18.92
N CYS A 55 -11.71 1.68 -17.86
CA CYS A 55 -11.04 1.75 -16.55
C CYS A 55 -10.84 0.38 -15.85
N GLY A 56 -11.51 -0.68 -16.31
CA GLY A 56 -11.39 -2.06 -15.80
C GLY A 56 -10.56 -3.01 -16.68
N SER A 57 -10.08 -2.56 -17.82
CA SER A 57 -9.34 -3.43 -18.76
C SER A 57 -7.87 -3.47 -18.37
N THR A 58 -7.38 -4.63 -17.90
CA THR A 58 -5.93 -4.89 -17.87
C THR A 58 -5.42 -4.90 -19.31
N PRO A 59 -4.41 -4.09 -19.68
CA PRO A 59 -3.83 -4.14 -21.01
C PRO A 59 -3.26 -5.55 -21.25
N SER A 60 -3.77 -6.23 -22.28
CA SER A 60 -3.22 -7.49 -22.76
C SER A 60 -1.79 -7.21 -23.24
N ALA A 61 -0.83 -7.98 -22.74
CA ALA A 61 0.56 -7.88 -23.13
C ALA A 61 0.68 -8.12 -24.65
N GLY A 62 0.78 -7.07 -25.45
CA GLY A 62 1.00 -7.21 -26.90
C GLY A 62 0.67 -6.04 -27.81
N GLU A 63 0.15 -4.93 -27.32
CA GLU A 63 -0.06 -3.77 -28.22
C GLU A 63 0.70 -2.55 -27.71
N SER A 64 1.65 -2.10 -28.55
CA SER A 64 2.34 -0.83 -28.39
C SER A 64 1.36 0.31 -28.62
N VAL A 65 0.83 0.90 -27.58
CA VAL A 65 0.03 2.13 -27.65
C VAL A 65 0.93 3.34 -27.79
N ASP A 66 0.77 4.02 -28.91
CA ASP A 66 1.37 5.32 -29.17
C ASP A 66 0.95 6.33 -28.08
N ALA A 67 1.95 6.96 -27.44
CA ALA A 67 1.82 7.77 -26.22
C ALA A 67 1.25 9.17 -26.47
N SER A 68 0.30 9.34 -27.40
CA SER A 68 -0.21 10.68 -27.76
C SER A 68 -1.71 10.92 -27.51
N THR A 69 -2.48 9.96 -26.94
CA THR A 69 -3.90 10.24 -26.69
C THR A 69 -4.48 9.41 -25.54
N ALA A 70 -4.02 9.63 -24.33
CA ALA A 70 -4.76 9.23 -23.14
C ALA A 70 -4.57 10.30 -22.06
N GLY A 71 -5.28 11.41 -22.23
CA GLY A 71 -5.50 12.37 -21.14
C GLY A 71 -6.39 11.76 -20.09
N MET A 72 -5.85 10.95 -19.20
CA MET A 72 -6.46 10.66 -17.92
C MET A 72 -5.89 11.65 -16.91
N THR A 73 -6.50 12.82 -16.84
CA THR A 73 -6.39 13.69 -15.69
C THR A 73 -7.18 13.06 -14.54
N ALA A 74 -6.56 12.14 -13.80
CA ALA A 74 -6.83 12.11 -12.37
C ALA A 74 -6.57 13.53 -11.89
N GLY A 75 -7.57 14.18 -11.28
CA GLY A 75 -7.59 15.62 -10.99
C GLY A 75 -6.30 16.14 -10.34
N ALA A 76 -5.28 16.33 -11.14
CA ALA A 76 -4.12 17.12 -10.81
C ALA A 76 -4.51 18.56 -11.11
N ASN A 77 -5.10 19.21 -10.12
CA ASN A 77 -4.93 20.63 -9.97
C ASN A 77 -3.42 20.82 -9.82
N ALA A 78 -2.76 21.24 -10.91
CA ALA A 78 -1.36 21.60 -10.91
C ALA A 78 -1.20 22.93 -10.15
N SER A 79 -1.31 22.85 -8.84
CA SER A 79 -0.59 23.72 -7.93
C SER A 79 0.74 23.02 -7.66
N SER A 80 1.84 23.72 -7.85
CA SER A 80 3.22 23.28 -7.63
C SER A 80 3.56 23.03 -6.16
N GLU A 81 2.61 22.55 -5.36
CA GLU A 81 2.83 22.15 -3.98
C GLU A 81 3.13 20.66 -3.95
N ALA A 82 4.33 20.34 -3.51
CA ALA A 82 4.76 18.95 -3.32
C ALA A 82 3.79 18.23 -2.37
N THR A 83 3.29 17.05 -2.78
CA THR A 83 2.38 16.25 -1.95
C THR A 83 3.13 15.77 -0.71
N LYS A 84 2.70 16.16 0.47
CA LYS A 84 3.30 15.71 1.72
C LYS A 84 2.79 14.33 2.14
N PHE A 85 3.70 13.52 2.67
CA PHE A 85 3.29 12.34 3.41
C PHE A 85 2.54 12.76 4.68
N PRO A 86 1.43 12.10 5.06
CA PRO A 86 0.69 12.43 6.27
C PRO A 86 1.57 12.39 7.52
N SER A 87 1.49 13.43 8.35
CA SER A 87 2.23 13.47 9.60
C SER A 87 1.72 12.41 10.58
N PHE A 88 2.61 11.86 11.38
CA PHE A 88 2.28 10.87 12.40
C PHE A 88 3.16 10.97 13.64
N THR A 89 2.59 10.48 14.74
CA THR A 89 3.30 10.05 15.93
C THR A 89 2.96 8.59 16.19
N GLY A 90 3.95 7.80 16.54
CA GLY A 90 3.78 6.37 16.72
C GLY A 90 4.93 5.78 17.51
N LYS A 91 5.17 4.50 17.35
CA LYS A 91 6.27 3.78 17.98
C LYS A 91 6.94 2.82 17.00
N ASP A 92 8.19 2.48 17.27
CA ASP A 92 8.78 1.30 16.64
C ASP A 92 8.26 0.00 17.29
N LEU A 93 8.66 -1.13 16.74
CA LEU A 93 8.21 -2.43 17.25
C LEU A 93 8.80 -2.76 18.64
N ASP A 94 9.81 -2.03 19.11
CA ASP A 94 10.40 -2.15 20.44
C ASP A 94 9.76 -1.21 21.47
N GLY A 95 8.84 -0.33 21.02
CA GLY A 95 8.08 0.58 21.86
C GLY A 95 8.70 1.97 22.01
N ASN A 96 9.81 2.27 21.33
CA ASN A 96 10.39 3.60 21.31
C ASN A 96 9.53 4.55 20.46
N ASP A 97 9.48 5.82 20.84
CA ASP A 97 8.72 6.81 20.10
C ASP A 97 9.29 7.06 18.71
N ALA A 98 8.41 7.28 17.75
CA ALA A 98 8.71 7.59 16.36
C ALA A 98 7.75 8.66 15.84
N SER A 99 8.27 9.63 15.09
CA SER A 99 7.44 10.66 14.45
C SER A 99 7.91 10.93 13.03
N SER A 100 6.99 11.39 12.19
CA SER A 100 7.30 11.80 10.81
C SER A 100 8.38 12.88 10.79
N ASP A 101 8.27 13.88 11.65
CA ASP A 101 9.20 15.00 11.70
C ASP A 101 10.63 14.53 12.00
N GLU A 102 10.78 13.63 12.97
CA GLU A 102 12.08 13.10 13.33
C GLU A 102 12.67 12.19 12.25
N LEU A 103 11.84 11.33 11.66
CA LEU A 103 12.28 10.39 10.64
C LEU A 103 12.68 11.08 9.33
N PHE A 104 11.96 12.12 8.94
CA PHE A 104 12.24 12.80 7.67
C PHE A 104 13.33 13.85 7.83
N SER A 105 13.25 14.74 8.81
CA SER A 105 14.20 15.86 8.95
C SER A 105 15.65 15.45 9.23
N LYS A 106 15.86 14.27 9.80
CA LYS A 106 17.20 13.74 10.09
C LYS A 106 17.85 13.01 8.92
N ASN A 107 17.12 12.78 7.84
CA ASN A 107 17.57 12.00 6.70
C ASN A 107 17.30 12.74 5.40
N LYS A 108 18.26 12.72 4.47
CA LYS A 108 18.07 13.30 3.11
C LYS A 108 16.95 12.62 2.33
N VAL A 109 16.77 11.32 2.57
CA VAL A 109 15.74 10.49 1.97
C VAL A 109 15.28 9.41 2.92
N THR A 110 13.98 9.16 2.97
CA THR A 110 13.37 8.03 3.65
C THR A 110 12.59 7.19 2.64
N VAL A 111 12.97 5.93 2.50
CA VAL A 111 12.22 4.93 1.72
C VAL A 111 11.25 4.25 2.67
N MET A 112 9.95 4.51 2.52
CA MET A 112 8.91 3.96 3.38
C MET A 112 8.20 2.80 2.68
N ASN A 113 8.38 1.59 3.20
CA ASN A 113 7.80 0.36 2.65
C ASN A 113 6.62 -0.12 3.48
N PHE A 114 5.49 -0.34 2.82
CA PHE A 114 4.26 -0.87 3.41
C PHE A 114 4.13 -2.35 3.10
N TRP A 115 3.96 -3.16 4.14
CA TRP A 115 3.93 -4.60 4.06
C TRP A 115 3.00 -5.24 5.10
N PHE A 116 2.82 -6.56 5.06
CA PHE A 116 2.20 -7.33 6.14
C PHE A 116 2.78 -8.75 6.22
N THR A 117 2.63 -9.37 7.38
CA THR A 117 3.36 -10.57 7.79
C THR A 117 3.09 -11.79 6.90
N THR A 118 1.87 -11.94 6.37
CA THR A 118 1.47 -13.06 5.50
C THR A 118 1.61 -12.77 4.00
N CYS A 119 2.06 -11.57 3.63
CA CYS A 119 2.31 -11.16 2.25
C CYS A 119 3.61 -11.80 1.73
N LYS A 120 3.51 -12.86 0.94
CA LYS A 120 4.68 -13.58 0.41
C LYS A 120 5.65 -12.68 -0.38
N PRO A 121 5.22 -11.85 -1.35
CA PRO A 121 6.14 -10.95 -2.06
C PRO A 121 6.76 -9.92 -1.12
N CYS A 122 6.01 -9.37 -0.14
CA CYS A 122 6.56 -8.43 0.83
C CYS A 122 7.69 -9.05 1.66
N VAL A 123 7.44 -10.23 2.23
CA VAL A 123 8.44 -10.98 3.01
C VAL A 123 9.63 -11.40 2.13
N GLY A 124 9.38 -11.60 0.84
CA GLY A 124 10.42 -11.95 -0.15
C GLY A 124 11.45 -10.84 -0.31
N GLU A 125 11.04 -9.58 -0.35
CA GLU A 125 11.90 -8.42 -0.63
C GLU A 125 12.62 -7.84 0.60
N LEU A 126 12.28 -8.25 1.83
CA LEU A 126 12.84 -7.68 3.07
C LEU A 126 14.37 -7.67 3.09
N GLY A 127 15.01 -8.71 2.55
CA GLY A 127 16.47 -8.77 2.45
C GLY A 127 17.06 -7.78 1.43
N ASP A 128 16.32 -7.44 0.38
CA ASP A 128 16.75 -6.44 -0.60
C ASP A 128 16.54 -5.02 -0.05
N LEU A 129 15.47 -4.80 0.73
CA LEU A 129 15.26 -3.57 1.49
C LEU A 129 16.34 -3.36 2.56
N GLU A 130 16.82 -4.43 3.22
CA GLU A 130 17.94 -4.33 4.16
C GLU A 130 19.24 -3.90 3.48
N LYS A 131 19.57 -4.47 2.31
CA LYS A 131 20.72 -4.02 1.51
C LYS A 131 20.58 -2.56 1.11
N LEU A 132 19.39 -2.16 0.65
CA LEU A 132 19.08 -0.77 0.33
C LEU A 132 19.27 0.15 1.54
N ASN A 133 18.83 -0.27 2.72
CA ASN A 133 19.01 0.49 3.95
C ASN A 133 20.50 0.75 4.26
N GLN A 134 21.34 -0.26 4.07
CA GLN A 134 22.80 -0.12 4.25
C GLN A 134 23.41 0.84 3.22
N GLU A 135 23.00 0.75 1.96
CA GLU A 135 23.43 1.68 0.90
C GLU A 135 22.98 3.13 1.18
N LEU A 136 21.76 3.30 1.68
CA LEU A 136 21.21 4.61 2.02
C LEU A 136 21.87 5.24 3.25
N ALA A 137 22.25 4.44 4.23
CA ALA A 137 22.96 4.93 5.41
C ALA A 137 24.25 5.70 5.04
N GLU A 138 24.97 5.24 4.02
CA GLU A 138 26.16 5.92 3.49
C GLU A 138 25.85 7.26 2.80
N LYS A 139 24.62 7.42 2.31
CA LYS A 139 24.13 8.61 1.61
C LYS A 139 23.33 9.57 2.51
N GLY A 140 23.18 9.24 3.80
CA GLY A 140 22.39 10.01 4.77
C GLY A 140 20.87 9.76 4.63
N GLY A 141 20.49 8.58 4.18
CA GLY A 141 19.10 8.12 4.07
C GLY A 141 18.81 6.88 4.90
N GLN A 142 17.58 6.39 4.84
CA GLN A 142 17.14 5.19 5.56
C GLN A 142 15.98 4.50 4.86
N VAL A 143 15.75 3.22 5.22
CA VAL A 143 14.50 2.50 4.97
C VAL A 143 13.69 2.48 6.27
N VAL A 144 12.37 2.63 6.15
CA VAL A 144 11.41 2.48 7.26
C VAL A 144 10.29 1.55 6.81
N GLY A 145 10.01 0.51 7.57
CA GLY A 145 8.88 -0.40 7.34
C GLY A 145 7.64 0.02 8.11
N VAL A 146 6.48 -0.14 7.50
CA VAL A 146 5.17 -0.04 8.15
C VAL A 146 4.41 -1.33 7.87
N ASN A 147 4.23 -2.15 8.91
CA ASN A 147 3.40 -3.34 8.79
C ASN A 147 1.94 -2.96 9.09
N SER A 148 1.05 -3.11 8.09
CA SER A 148 -0.36 -2.71 8.22
C SER A 148 -1.13 -3.47 9.31
N PHE A 149 -0.67 -4.66 9.70
CA PHE A 149 -1.30 -5.43 10.77
C PHE A 149 -0.86 -4.98 12.18
N THR A 150 0.27 -4.28 12.30
CA THR A 150 0.76 -3.78 13.59
C THR A 150 0.16 -2.45 14.01
N LEU A 151 -0.69 -1.84 13.18
CA LEU A 151 -1.39 -0.60 13.53
C LEU A 151 -2.09 -0.73 14.89
N ASP A 152 -2.24 0.38 15.59
CA ASP A 152 -2.76 0.47 16.97
C ASP A 152 -1.92 -0.25 18.02
N GLY A 153 -0.75 -0.79 17.65
CA GLY A 153 0.14 -1.49 18.56
C GLY A 153 -0.35 -2.89 18.91
N ASN A 154 -0.96 -3.59 17.96
CA ASN A 154 -1.39 -4.98 18.13
C ASN A 154 -0.21 -5.87 18.51
N LYS A 155 -0.20 -6.33 19.77
CA LYS A 155 0.95 -7.05 20.35
C LYS A 155 1.23 -8.39 19.67
N GLY A 156 0.20 -9.11 19.24
CA GLY A 156 0.33 -10.37 18.51
C GLY A 156 1.02 -10.15 17.17
N GLU A 157 0.49 -9.22 16.38
CA GLU A 157 1.03 -8.87 15.08
C GLU A 157 2.45 -8.28 15.15
N ILE A 158 2.74 -7.51 16.21
CA ILE A 158 4.10 -7.01 16.47
C ILE A 158 5.06 -8.17 16.74
N ALA A 159 4.66 -9.16 17.52
CA ALA A 159 5.50 -10.34 17.80
C ALA A 159 5.78 -11.14 16.52
N ASP A 160 4.76 -11.37 15.71
CA ASP A 160 4.88 -12.08 14.43
C ASP A 160 5.75 -11.27 13.42
N ALA A 161 5.56 -9.96 13.34
CA ALA A 161 6.39 -9.10 12.50
C ALA A 161 7.86 -9.15 12.92
N LYS A 162 8.16 -9.06 14.22
CA LYS A 162 9.53 -9.16 14.75
C LYS A 162 10.18 -10.51 14.45
N ASP A 163 9.44 -11.60 14.54
CA ASP A 163 9.93 -12.93 14.19
C ASP A 163 10.31 -13.03 12.70
N VAL A 164 9.45 -12.51 11.81
CA VAL A 164 9.74 -12.47 10.37
C VAL A 164 10.95 -11.60 10.06
N LEU A 165 11.01 -10.37 10.60
CA LEU A 165 12.12 -9.44 10.40
C LEU A 165 13.45 -10.03 10.88
N SER A 166 13.46 -10.65 12.06
CA SER A 166 14.64 -11.33 12.61
C SER A 166 15.12 -12.47 11.72
N LYS A 167 14.21 -13.33 11.24
CA LYS A 167 14.54 -14.42 10.31
C LYS A 167 15.09 -13.94 8.97
N LYS A 168 14.73 -12.73 8.55
CA LYS A 168 15.20 -12.08 7.32
C LYS A 168 16.44 -11.22 7.53
N GLY A 169 16.92 -11.08 8.75
CA GLY A 169 18.10 -10.27 9.09
C GLY A 169 17.88 -8.79 8.91
N VAL A 170 16.64 -8.31 9.03
CA VAL A 170 16.27 -6.90 8.89
C VAL A 170 16.68 -6.13 10.13
N THR A 171 17.37 -5.01 9.93
CA THR A 171 17.83 -4.11 10.99
C THR A 171 17.23 -2.72 10.90
N TYR A 172 16.66 -2.33 9.75
CA TYR A 172 16.00 -1.03 9.60
C TYR A 172 14.74 -0.94 10.43
N LYS A 173 14.41 0.30 10.84
CA LYS A 173 13.28 0.59 11.73
C LYS A 173 11.95 0.18 11.08
N ASN A 174 11.13 -0.55 11.84
CA ASN A 174 9.74 -0.81 11.52
C ASN A 174 8.87 -0.10 12.56
N ILE A 175 7.84 0.62 12.12
CA ILE A 175 7.00 1.47 12.97
C ILE A 175 5.53 1.13 12.83
N TRP A 176 4.77 1.56 13.82
CA TRP A 176 3.31 1.57 13.80
C TRP A 176 2.78 2.88 14.38
N PHE A 177 1.58 3.24 13.99
CA PHE A 177 0.82 4.40 14.46
C PHE A 177 -0.66 4.04 14.56
N LYS A 178 -1.49 4.98 15.05
CA LYS A 178 -2.92 4.76 15.19
C LYS A 178 -3.61 4.65 13.82
N SER A 179 -4.51 3.68 13.68
CA SER A 179 -5.26 3.43 12.44
C SER A 179 -6.21 4.60 12.09
N ASP A 180 -6.71 5.33 13.10
CA ASP A 180 -7.57 6.49 12.94
C ASP A 180 -6.81 7.79 12.64
N SER A 181 -5.47 7.80 12.76
CA SER A 181 -4.62 8.91 12.34
C SER A 181 -4.65 9.12 10.82
N GLU A 182 -4.18 10.26 10.34
CA GLU A 182 -4.08 10.52 8.90
C GLU A 182 -3.16 9.51 8.18
N ALA A 183 -2.00 9.19 8.77
CA ALA A 183 -1.12 8.15 8.25
C ALA A 183 -1.74 6.75 8.34
N GLY A 184 -2.54 6.46 9.38
CA GLY A 184 -3.29 5.21 9.49
C GLY A 184 -4.33 5.07 8.40
N LYS A 185 -5.11 6.11 8.14
CA LYS A 185 -6.07 6.16 7.02
C LYS A 185 -5.39 6.05 5.66
N PHE A 186 -4.25 6.73 5.50
CA PHE A 186 -3.41 6.59 4.30
C PHE A 186 -2.99 5.13 4.09
N THR A 187 -2.50 4.46 5.13
CA THR A 187 -2.11 3.05 5.09
C THR A 187 -3.29 2.13 4.76
N SER A 188 -4.46 2.39 5.35
CA SER A 188 -5.68 1.61 5.11
C SER A 188 -6.25 1.77 3.69
N ASN A 189 -5.92 2.86 3.01
CA ASN A 189 -6.32 3.12 1.63
C ASN A 189 -5.37 2.52 0.59
N LEU A 190 -4.28 1.87 1.02
CA LEU A 190 -3.41 1.14 0.10
C LEU A 190 -4.10 -0.12 -0.39
N PHE A 191 -4.29 -0.24 -1.69
CA PHE A 191 -4.99 -1.37 -2.31
C PHE A 191 -4.04 -2.51 -2.74
N SER A 192 -2.72 -2.29 -2.67
CA SER A 192 -1.72 -3.28 -3.09
C SER A 192 -0.53 -3.32 -2.13
N PHE A 193 0.06 -4.50 -1.97
CA PHE A 193 1.24 -4.73 -1.15
C PHE A 193 2.23 -5.68 -1.86
N PRO A 194 3.53 -5.44 -1.74
CA PRO A 194 4.13 -4.29 -1.09
C PRO A 194 3.94 -3.00 -1.90
N THR A 195 3.95 -1.87 -1.21
CA THR A 195 4.00 -0.54 -1.83
C THR A 195 5.08 0.29 -1.13
N THR A 196 5.92 0.96 -1.91
CA THR A 196 7.05 1.72 -1.41
C THR A 196 6.98 3.17 -1.86
N TYR A 197 7.08 4.10 -0.93
CA TYR A 197 7.16 5.54 -1.16
C TYR A 197 8.58 6.06 -0.89
N VAL A 198 9.01 7.03 -1.68
CA VAL A 198 10.22 7.80 -1.43
C VAL A 198 9.81 9.17 -0.87
N ILE A 199 10.40 9.58 0.24
CA ILE A 199 10.05 10.80 0.96
C ILE A 199 11.33 11.60 1.17
N ASP A 200 11.32 12.89 0.83
CA ASP A 200 12.45 13.79 1.04
C ASP A 200 12.55 14.27 2.50
N GLN A 201 13.60 15.00 2.83
CA GLN A 201 13.83 15.54 4.19
C GLN A 201 12.75 16.52 4.67
N ASN A 202 11.97 17.08 3.76
CA ASN A 202 10.86 17.99 4.06
C ASN A 202 9.52 17.26 4.23
N GLY A 203 9.51 15.92 4.12
CA GLY A 203 8.30 15.11 4.19
C GLY A 203 7.48 15.10 2.91
N ASN A 204 8.02 15.52 1.78
CA ASN A 204 7.34 15.46 0.50
C ASN A 204 7.50 14.08 -0.13
N ILE A 205 6.43 13.55 -0.68
CA ILE A 205 6.46 12.34 -1.52
C ILE A 205 7.13 12.70 -2.84
N VAL A 206 8.13 11.93 -3.24
CA VAL A 206 8.89 12.12 -4.47
C VAL A 206 8.44 11.13 -5.53
N GLY A 207 7.78 11.62 -6.57
CA GLY A 207 7.24 10.82 -7.66
C GLY A 207 6.09 9.89 -7.27
N ASP A 208 5.82 8.91 -8.11
CA ASP A 208 4.78 7.91 -7.88
C ASP A 208 5.29 6.76 -7.00
N PRO A 209 4.40 6.11 -6.20
CA PRO A 209 4.80 4.96 -5.40
C PRO A 209 5.22 3.77 -6.28
N ILE A 210 6.19 3.02 -5.80
CA ILE A 210 6.54 1.73 -6.39
C ILE A 210 5.56 0.68 -5.88
N VAL A 211 4.70 0.18 -6.75
CA VAL A 211 3.72 -0.87 -6.45
C VAL A 211 4.28 -2.22 -6.87
N GLY A 212 4.42 -3.14 -5.92
CA GLY A 212 5.05 -4.43 -6.11
C GLY A 212 6.47 -4.50 -5.52
N ALA A 213 7.03 -5.70 -5.51
CA ALA A 213 8.32 -5.95 -4.86
C ALA A 213 9.49 -5.32 -5.61
N ILE A 214 10.40 -4.67 -4.87
CA ILE A 214 11.62 -4.04 -5.42
C ILE A 214 12.69 -5.04 -5.86
N SER A 215 12.46 -6.32 -5.69
CA SER A 215 13.42 -7.39 -6.09
C SER A 215 13.59 -7.50 -7.60
N SER A 216 12.68 -6.93 -8.43
CA SER A 216 12.88 -6.87 -9.87
C SER A 216 13.82 -5.72 -10.24
N ALA A 217 14.64 -5.93 -11.27
CA ALA A 217 15.58 -4.92 -11.74
C ALA A 217 14.89 -3.63 -12.19
N GLU A 218 13.70 -3.74 -12.78
CA GLU A 218 12.90 -2.61 -13.23
C GLU A 218 12.40 -1.76 -12.05
N GLN A 219 11.77 -2.40 -11.03
CA GLN A 219 11.29 -1.72 -9.83
C GLN A 219 12.43 -1.10 -9.05
N ARG A 220 13.56 -1.80 -8.94
CA ARG A 220 14.75 -1.27 -8.27
C ARG A 220 15.30 -0.03 -9.01
N ALA A 221 15.42 -0.06 -10.33
CA ALA A 221 15.89 1.10 -11.10
C ALA A 221 14.94 2.30 -10.99
N ALA A 222 13.61 2.05 -10.96
CA ALA A 222 12.64 3.11 -10.74
C ALA A 222 12.79 3.71 -9.33
N LEU A 223 12.95 2.88 -8.31
CA LEU A 223 13.17 3.32 -6.93
C LEU A 223 14.47 4.12 -6.79
N ASP A 224 15.59 3.64 -7.36
CA ASP A 224 16.87 4.33 -7.31
C ASP A 224 16.80 5.75 -7.92
N LYS A 225 16.06 5.91 -9.02
CA LYS A 225 15.83 7.22 -9.64
C LYS A 225 15.08 8.19 -8.70
N LEU A 226 14.07 7.72 -7.98
CA LEU A 226 13.33 8.54 -7.02
C LEU A 226 14.20 8.89 -5.80
N ILE A 227 15.03 7.98 -5.35
CA ILE A 227 16.00 8.20 -4.27
C ILE A 227 17.00 9.30 -4.66
N ASP A 228 17.59 9.21 -5.85
CA ASP A 228 18.52 10.22 -6.35
C ASP A 228 17.86 11.60 -6.45
N GLN A 229 16.61 11.65 -6.90
CA GLN A 229 15.82 12.88 -6.93
C GLN A 229 15.57 13.45 -5.53
N ALA A 230 15.20 12.61 -4.55
CA ALA A 230 14.98 13.06 -3.16
C ALA A 230 16.26 13.62 -2.53
N ILE A 231 17.40 12.98 -2.77
CA ILE A 231 18.70 13.44 -2.29
C ILE A 231 19.06 14.78 -2.94
N ALA A 232 18.86 14.94 -4.26
CA ALA A 232 19.11 16.20 -4.94
C ALA A 232 18.23 17.35 -4.42
N ASN A 233 16.99 17.07 -4.03
CA ASN A 233 16.10 18.06 -3.40
C ASN A 233 16.62 18.51 -2.01
N SER A 234 17.35 17.65 -1.31
CA SER A 234 17.90 17.96 0.02
C SER A 234 19.11 18.89 0.01
N GLU A 235 19.71 19.12 -1.16
CA GLU A 235 20.93 19.92 -1.33
C GLU A 235 20.64 21.36 -1.82
N GLN A 236 19.35 21.69 -2.02
CA GLN A 236 18.88 23.01 -2.42
C GLN A 236 18.41 23.85 -1.22
#